data_ab99375d68486d01bca76a7821c46ee7
#
_entry.id   ab99375d68486d01bca76a7821c46ee7
#
_cell.length_a   1.000
_cell.length_b   1.000
_cell.length_c   1.000
_cell.angle_alpha   90.00
_cell.angle_beta   90.00
_cell.angle_gamma   90.00
#
_symmetry.space_group_name_H-M   'P 1'
#
loop_
_entity.id
_entity.type
_entity.pdbx_description
1 polymer ?
#
loop_
_entity_poly.entity_id
_entity_poly.type
_entity_poly.pdbx_seq_one_letter_code
_entity_poly.pdbx_strand_id
1 'polypeptide(L)'
;MSKKILVVEDAEDNRRILRDLLSMAGYDMIEAHDGAEGVAKASEHKPDLILMDIQMPVMDGYEATRRIKADPALRAIPVIAVTSYALSGDEEKASLAGCDGYVAKPFSPRQMLAKVREILG
;
A
#
# COMPACT_ATOMS: atom_id res chain seq x y z
N MET A 1 -0.21 -5.11 -20.82
CA MET A 1 -0.46 -3.83 -20.12
C MET A 1 0.11 -3.88 -18.72
N SER A 2 0.75 -2.80 -18.31
CA SER A 2 1.38 -2.75 -17.00
C SER A 2 0.34 -2.61 -15.90
N LYS A 3 0.56 -3.30 -14.79
CA LYS A 3 -0.26 -3.13 -13.60
C LYS A 3 0.15 -1.84 -12.89
N LYS A 4 -0.83 -1.15 -12.30
CA LYS A 4 -0.62 0.10 -11.58
C LYS A 4 -0.62 -0.18 -10.09
N ILE A 5 0.41 0.31 -9.39
CA ILE A 5 0.53 0.16 -7.94
C ILE A 5 0.57 1.55 -7.33
N LEU A 6 -0.39 1.83 -6.44
CA LEU A 6 -0.39 3.06 -5.66
C LEU A 6 0.42 2.83 -4.40
N VAL A 7 1.44 3.65 -4.18
CA VAL A 7 2.26 3.60 -2.97
C VAL A 7 1.95 4.82 -2.13
N VAL A 8 1.41 4.58 -0.93
CA VAL A 8 1.09 5.63 0.03
C VAL A 8 2.13 5.59 1.14
N GLU A 9 3.04 6.56 1.14
CA GLU A 9 4.19 6.60 2.03
C GLU A 9 4.63 8.05 2.19
N ASP A 10 4.80 8.51 3.42
CA ASP A 10 5.16 9.91 3.68
C ASP A 10 6.65 10.23 3.46
N ALA A 11 7.52 9.23 3.57
CA ALA A 11 8.96 9.44 3.40
C ALA A 11 9.39 9.32 1.95
N GLU A 12 9.98 10.38 1.40
CA GLU A 12 10.46 10.41 0.01
C GLU A 12 11.48 9.30 -0.27
N ASP A 13 12.39 9.04 0.68
CA ASP A 13 13.40 8.00 0.50
C ASP A 13 12.76 6.63 0.34
N ASN A 14 11.72 6.33 1.11
CA ASN A 14 11.03 5.07 1.02
C ASN A 14 10.25 4.96 -0.29
N ARG A 15 9.62 6.06 -0.73
CA ARG A 15 8.94 6.06 -2.03
C ARG A 15 9.92 5.82 -3.16
N ARG A 16 11.11 6.43 -3.09
CA ARG A 16 12.14 6.26 -4.13
C ARG A 16 12.59 4.81 -4.23
N ILE A 17 12.82 4.16 -3.08
CA ILE A 17 13.22 2.75 -3.05
C ILE A 17 12.15 1.88 -3.72
N LEU A 18 10.89 2.11 -3.38
CA LEU A 18 9.79 1.36 -3.99
C LEU A 18 9.61 1.69 -5.47
N ARG A 19 9.81 2.95 -5.84
CA ARG A 19 9.74 3.38 -7.25
C ARG A 19 10.73 2.61 -8.09
N ASP A 20 11.99 2.55 -7.65
CA ASP A 20 13.03 1.83 -8.38
C ASP A 20 12.71 0.33 -8.44
N LEU A 21 12.31 -0.25 -7.32
CA LEU A 21 12.00 -1.67 -7.23
C LEU A 21 10.85 -2.07 -8.14
N LEU A 22 9.75 -1.33 -8.09
CA LEU A 22 8.56 -1.66 -8.86
C LEU A 22 8.75 -1.39 -10.35
N SER A 23 9.47 -0.30 -10.68
CA SER A 23 9.78 0.03 -12.07
C SER A 23 10.62 -1.07 -12.71
N MET A 24 11.63 -1.56 -12.00
CA MET A 24 12.47 -2.66 -12.50
C MET A 24 11.67 -3.94 -12.71
N ALA A 25 10.61 -4.13 -11.95
CA ALA A 25 9.76 -5.32 -12.10
C ALA A 25 8.67 -5.15 -13.16
N GLY A 26 8.61 -3.98 -13.82
CA GLY A 26 7.65 -3.74 -14.89
C GLY A 26 6.29 -3.19 -14.45
N TYR A 27 6.17 -2.71 -13.22
CA TYR A 27 4.94 -2.10 -12.73
C TYR A 27 4.97 -0.58 -12.88
N ASP A 28 3.81 0.02 -13.11
CA ASP A 28 3.66 1.47 -13.07
C ASP A 28 3.34 1.89 -11.65
N MET A 29 4.02 2.92 -11.16
CA MET A 29 3.83 3.39 -9.79
C MET A 29 3.14 4.75 -9.76
N ILE A 30 2.13 4.86 -8.88
CA ILE A 30 1.47 6.10 -8.53
C ILE A 30 1.85 6.39 -7.09
N GLU A 31 2.18 7.65 -6.76
CA GLU A 31 2.66 8.01 -5.43
C GLU A 31 1.69 8.92 -4.70
N ALA A 32 1.53 8.66 -3.41
CA ALA A 32 0.81 9.54 -2.48
C ALA A 32 1.65 9.65 -1.22
N HIS A 33 1.68 10.83 -0.61
CA HIS A 33 2.54 11.08 0.56
C HIS A 33 1.77 11.19 1.88
N ASP A 34 0.46 10.99 1.86
CA ASP A 34 -0.34 10.86 3.08
C ASP A 34 -1.61 10.07 2.79
N GLY A 35 -2.34 9.76 3.87
CA GLY A 35 -3.54 8.94 3.75
C GLY A 35 -4.65 9.59 2.94
N ALA A 36 -4.85 10.90 3.09
CA ALA A 36 -5.89 11.62 2.34
C ALA A 36 -5.58 11.63 0.85
N GLU A 37 -4.33 11.89 0.48
CA GLU A 37 -3.90 11.82 -0.91
C GLU A 37 -4.03 10.40 -1.45
N GLY A 38 -3.71 9.41 -0.61
CA GLY A 38 -3.86 8.00 -0.98
C GLY A 38 -5.28 7.65 -1.36
N VAL A 39 -6.25 8.07 -0.56
CA VAL A 39 -7.67 7.83 -0.86
C VAL A 39 -8.07 8.54 -2.15
N ALA A 40 -7.67 9.80 -2.32
CA ALA A 40 -7.98 10.57 -3.52
C ALA A 40 -7.38 9.93 -4.78
N LYS A 41 -6.13 9.51 -4.72
CA LYS A 41 -5.45 8.88 -5.86
C LYS A 41 -6.01 7.51 -6.18
N ALA A 42 -6.44 6.75 -5.17
CA ALA A 42 -7.11 5.48 -5.40
C ALA A 42 -8.40 5.68 -6.20
N SER A 43 -9.17 6.70 -5.86
CA SER A 43 -10.39 7.04 -6.57
C SER A 43 -10.12 7.51 -8.01
N GLU A 44 -9.09 8.34 -8.18
CA GLU A 44 -8.74 8.91 -9.47
C GLU A 44 -8.17 7.88 -10.44
N HIS A 45 -7.25 7.04 -9.97
CA HIS A 45 -6.49 6.13 -10.83
C HIS A 45 -6.98 4.68 -10.81
N LYS A 46 -7.70 4.29 -9.78
CA LYS A 46 -8.17 2.91 -9.59
C LYS A 46 -7.05 1.90 -9.83
N PRO A 47 -6.00 1.93 -8.99
CA PRO A 47 -4.85 1.05 -9.18
C PRO A 47 -5.21 -0.43 -8.99
N ASP A 48 -4.31 -1.29 -9.42
CA ASP A 48 -4.49 -2.74 -9.28
C ASP A 48 -4.09 -3.23 -7.88
N LEU A 49 -3.30 -2.44 -7.17
CA LEU A 49 -2.82 -2.77 -5.84
C LEU A 49 -2.44 -1.48 -5.11
N ILE A 50 -2.65 -1.45 -3.80
CA ILE A 50 -2.23 -0.33 -2.95
C ILE A 50 -1.26 -0.85 -1.90
N LEU A 51 -0.07 -0.25 -1.82
CA LEU A 51 0.88 -0.46 -0.73
C LEU A 51 0.68 0.70 0.23
N MET A 52 0.20 0.41 1.44
CA MET A 52 -0.24 1.42 2.39
C MET A 52 0.65 1.43 3.62
N ASP A 53 1.46 2.47 3.78
CA ASP A 53 2.20 2.67 5.03
C ASP A 53 1.21 2.99 6.15
N ILE A 54 1.40 2.34 7.28
CA ILE A 54 0.49 2.52 8.41
C ILE A 54 0.88 3.73 9.27
N GLN A 55 2.18 3.96 9.48
CA GLN A 55 2.67 5.05 10.32
C GLN A 55 2.81 6.34 9.52
N MET A 56 1.72 7.10 9.42
CA MET A 56 1.72 8.40 8.73
C MET A 56 1.03 9.44 9.59
N PRO A 57 1.44 10.73 9.46
CA PRO A 57 0.76 11.81 10.17
C PRO A 57 -0.62 12.09 9.57
N VAL A 58 -1.47 12.77 10.32
CA VAL A 58 -2.79 13.26 9.96
C VAL A 58 -3.80 12.13 9.76
N MET A 59 -3.62 11.27 8.77
CA MET A 59 -4.48 10.12 8.55
C MET A 59 -3.58 8.90 8.38
N ASP A 60 -3.62 7.98 9.33
CA ASP A 60 -2.81 6.77 9.26
C ASP A 60 -3.34 5.79 8.21
N GLY A 61 -2.55 4.76 7.93
CA GLY A 61 -2.90 3.79 6.90
C GLY A 61 -4.13 2.95 7.22
N TYR A 62 -4.45 2.76 8.49
CA TYR A 62 -5.67 2.04 8.88
C TYR A 62 -6.91 2.83 8.49
N GLU A 63 -6.94 4.13 8.80
CA GLU A 63 -8.06 4.99 8.46
C GLU A 63 -8.22 5.11 6.94
N ALA A 64 -7.09 5.30 6.23
CA ALA A 64 -7.12 5.36 4.77
C ALA A 64 -7.68 4.07 4.18
N THR A 65 -7.25 2.92 4.69
CA THR A 65 -7.74 1.62 4.23
C THR A 65 -9.24 1.47 4.49
N ARG A 66 -9.71 1.85 5.68
CA ARG A 66 -11.14 1.79 5.99
C ARG A 66 -11.96 2.61 5.01
N ARG A 67 -11.48 3.80 4.65
CA ARG A 67 -12.17 4.66 3.69
C ARG A 67 -12.22 4.04 2.30
N ILE A 68 -11.10 3.46 1.87
CA ILE A 68 -11.04 2.77 0.57
C ILE A 68 -12.00 1.57 0.56
N LYS A 69 -12.00 0.78 1.62
CA LYS A 69 -12.84 -0.41 1.69
C LYS A 69 -14.33 -0.08 1.89
N ALA A 70 -14.63 1.10 2.38
CA ALA A 70 -16.02 1.56 2.50
C ALA A 70 -16.60 2.05 1.19
N ASP A 71 -15.77 2.36 0.19
CA ASP A 71 -16.21 2.83 -1.12
C ASP A 71 -16.47 1.63 -2.05
N PRO A 72 -17.72 1.43 -2.51
CA PRO A 72 -18.01 0.30 -3.40
C PRO A 72 -17.19 0.27 -4.68
N ALA A 73 -16.72 1.43 -5.16
CA ALA A 73 -15.90 1.51 -6.36
C ALA A 73 -14.45 1.10 -6.13
N LEU A 74 -13.99 1.09 -4.86
CA LEU A 74 -12.59 0.88 -4.52
C LEU A 74 -12.34 -0.38 -3.68
N ARG A 75 -13.36 -0.90 -3.01
CA ARG A 75 -13.18 -1.97 -2.03
C ARG A 75 -12.60 -3.26 -2.58
N ALA A 76 -12.70 -3.48 -3.89
CA ALA A 76 -12.13 -4.67 -4.51
C ALA A 76 -10.62 -4.57 -4.76
N ILE A 77 -10.05 -3.36 -4.64
CA ILE A 77 -8.61 -3.17 -4.83
C ILE A 77 -7.87 -3.73 -3.62
N PRO A 78 -6.91 -4.67 -3.83
CA PRO A 78 -6.14 -5.21 -2.71
C PRO A 78 -5.29 -4.12 -2.05
N VAL A 79 -5.24 -4.14 -0.72
CA VAL A 79 -4.41 -3.22 0.07
C VAL A 79 -3.45 -4.04 0.91
N ILE A 80 -2.15 -3.81 0.75
CA ILE A 80 -1.12 -4.41 1.58
C ILE A 80 -0.64 -3.37 2.59
N ALA A 81 -0.78 -3.67 3.87
CA ALA A 81 -0.27 -2.81 4.94
C ALA A 81 1.25 -2.98 5.03
N VAL A 82 1.97 -1.87 5.13
CA VAL A 82 3.43 -1.85 5.31
C VAL A 82 3.71 -1.14 6.63
N THR A 83 4.32 -1.82 7.60
CA THR A 83 4.44 -1.29 8.95
C THR A 83 5.76 -1.66 9.61
N SER A 84 6.27 -0.76 10.47
CA SER A 84 7.44 -1.01 11.29
C SER A 84 7.11 -1.73 12.59
N TYR A 85 5.82 -1.88 12.92
CA TYR A 85 5.37 -2.45 14.19
C TYR A 85 4.79 -3.84 13.99
N ALA A 86 5.67 -4.79 13.65
CA ALA A 86 5.25 -6.16 13.38
C ALA A 86 4.88 -6.97 14.63
N LEU A 87 5.13 -6.44 15.84
CA LEU A 87 5.08 -7.22 17.06
C LEU A 87 3.86 -7.03 17.96
N SER A 88 2.98 -6.14 17.75
CA SER A 88 1.96 -5.79 18.75
C SER A 88 0.54 -5.86 18.22
N GLY A 89 0.21 -6.91 17.50
CA GLY A 89 -1.14 -7.05 16.97
C GLY A 89 -1.44 -6.16 15.79
N ASP A 90 -0.42 -5.58 15.15
CA ASP A 90 -0.60 -4.75 13.96
C ASP A 90 -1.18 -5.56 12.80
N GLU A 91 -0.80 -6.83 12.70
CA GLU A 91 -1.36 -7.69 11.68
C GLU A 91 -2.88 -7.85 11.85
N GLU A 92 -3.33 -8.01 13.10
CA GLU A 92 -4.75 -8.09 13.42
C GLU A 92 -5.44 -6.76 13.12
N LYS A 93 -4.83 -5.64 13.50
CA LYS A 93 -5.39 -4.32 13.21
C LYS A 93 -5.49 -4.06 11.72
N ALA A 94 -4.49 -4.48 10.95
CA ALA A 94 -4.50 -4.35 9.50
C ALA A 94 -5.65 -5.16 8.90
N SER A 95 -5.84 -6.39 9.37
CA SER A 95 -6.92 -7.25 8.92
C SER A 95 -8.28 -6.64 9.24
N LEU A 96 -8.46 -6.11 10.45
CA LEU A 96 -9.72 -5.49 10.87
C LEU A 96 -10.02 -4.21 10.06
N ALA A 97 -9.00 -3.51 9.62
CA ALA A 97 -9.18 -2.32 8.77
C ALA A 97 -9.52 -2.69 7.32
N GLY A 98 -9.37 -3.95 6.94
CA GLY A 98 -9.68 -4.44 5.60
C GLY A 98 -8.47 -4.67 4.71
N CYS A 99 -7.26 -4.66 5.27
CA CYS A 99 -6.07 -4.95 4.49
C CYS A 99 -6.06 -6.41 4.04
N ASP A 100 -5.63 -6.63 2.81
CA ASP A 100 -5.58 -7.97 2.21
C ASP A 100 -4.24 -8.66 2.41
N GLY A 101 -3.24 -7.92 2.83
CA GLY A 101 -1.91 -8.45 3.09
C GLY A 101 -1.13 -7.54 4.03
N TYR A 102 0.06 -7.97 4.39
CA TYR A 102 0.85 -7.32 5.41
C TYR A 102 2.34 -7.54 5.13
N VAL A 103 3.14 -6.49 5.19
CA VAL A 103 4.59 -6.56 5.05
C VAL A 103 5.22 -5.76 6.18
N ALA A 104 6.14 -6.39 6.93
CA ALA A 104 6.84 -5.73 8.02
C ALA A 104 8.08 -5.00 7.48
N LYS A 105 8.35 -3.80 8.02
CA LYS A 105 9.61 -3.09 7.77
C LYS A 105 10.63 -3.51 8.82
N PRO A 106 11.91 -3.58 8.47
CA PRO A 106 12.45 -3.45 7.12
C PRO A 106 12.15 -4.71 6.31
N PHE A 107 11.86 -4.53 5.03
CA PHE A 107 11.64 -5.64 4.11
C PHE A 107 12.77 -5.67 3.06
N SER A 108 13.07 -6.86 2.54
CA SER A 108 13.98 -6.98 1.42
C SER A 108 13.22 -6.73 0.11
N PRO A 109 13.91 -6.31 -0.96
CA PRO A 109 13.28 -6.21 -2.27
C PRO A 109 12.59 -7.50 -2.70
N ARG A 110 13.21 -8.64 -2.40
CA ARG A 110 12.66 -9.95 -2.73
C ARG A 110 11.34 -10.22 -2.01
N GLN A 111 11.27 -9.89 -0.72
CA GLN A 111 10.06 -10.07 0.07
C GLN A 111 8.92 -9.22 -0.47
N MET A 112 9.19 -7.97 -0.78
CA MET A 112 8.17 -7.06 -1.30
C MET A 112 7.67 -7.53 -2.66
N LEU A 113 8.58 -7.87 -3.59
CA LEU A 113 8.19 -8.34 -4.92
C LEU A 113 7.41 -9.65 -4.85
N ALA A 114 7.80 -10.55 -3.94
CA ALA A 114 7.07 -11.80 -3.76
C ALA A 114 5.62 -11.54 -3.34
N LYS A 115 5.43 -10.61 -2.40
CA LYS A 115 4.08 -10.26 -1.94
C LYS A 115 3.26 -9.61 -3.06
N VAL A 116 3.86 -8.71 -3.83
CA VAL A 116 3.19 -8.05 -4.94
C VAL A 116 2.77 -9.08 -6.00
N ARG A 117 3.67 -9.98 -6.36
CA ARG A 117 3.38 -11.02 -7.35
C ARG A 117 2.33 -12.02 -6.88
N GLU A 118 2.31 -12.31 -5.59
CA GLU A 118 1.29 -13.19 -5.00
C GLU A 118 -0.11 -12.64 -5.28
N ILE A 119 -0.27 -11.35 -5.27
CA ILE A 119 -1.57 -10.69 -5.44
C ILE A 119 -1.86 -10.38 -6.90
N LEU A 120 -0.89 -9.91 -7.64
CA LEU A 120 -1.09 -9.46 -9.02
C LEU A 120 -0.80 -10.55 -10.07
N GLY A 121 -0.12 -11.59 -9.67
CA GLY A 121 0.27 -12.64 -10.60
C GLY A 121 1.56 -12.28 -11.35
#